data_5cb14ec1d68fa1b5679ca9bb368c4fd7
#
_entry.id   5cb14ec1d68fa1b5679ca9bb368c4fd7
#
_cell.length_a   1.000
_cell.length_b   1.000
_cell.length_c   1.000
_cell.angle_alpha   90.00
_cell.angle_beta   90.00
_cell.angle_gamma   90.00
#
_symmetry.space_group_name_H-M   'P 1'
#
loop_
_entity.id
_entity.type
_entity.pdbx_description
1 polymer ?
#
loop_
_entity_poly.entity_id
_entity_poly.type
_entity_poly.pdbx_seq_one_letter_code
_entity_poly.pdbx_strand_id
1 'polypeptide(L)'
;MKPFVLWAVLALLCPVALPAAPEVASESLPVDNSSLVRVNSTNQPYDFFRPWMKKAPYMRRGLGVVLADRHILVTAELVANHTYIELEKADSAEKTQAEVVVVDYECNLALLRPMNPEFLAKARPLKLDSGARVGDRALILQLESNGLIAQTPATITTITVTNYPMDRLSLLTYRLSAPLQNREGSFTIPAVRDGRLLGLLMRYDGRSQTADVIPAPVIAHFLKDAKLDKYPGFPRVGVSFASTRDPQFRRYIGLRESGGVYVTEVAPGGPGEKAGLRRGDIILS
;
A
#
# COMPACT_ATOMS: atom_id res chain seq x y z
N MET A 1 -18.35 -87.83 8.38
CA MET A 1 -18.66 -86.52 8.96
C MET A 1 -17.40 -85.97 9.61
N LYS A 2 -16.75 -84.95 9.00
CA LYS A 2 -15.56 -84.28 9.55
C LYS A 2 -15.94 -82.87 9.89
N PRO A 3 -15.61 -82.32 11.06
CA PRO A 3 -15.92 -80.92 11.43
C PRO A 3 -14.87 -79.96 10.80
N PHE A 4 -15.37 -78.87 10.18
CA PHE A 4 -14.58 -77.75 9.72
C PHE A 4 -14.26 -76.89 10.91
N VAL A 5 -12.99 -76.60 11.17
CA VAL A 5 -12.51 -75.66 12.14
C VAL A 5 -12.30 -74.31 11.43
N LEU A 6 -13.11 -73.34 11.77
CA LEU A 6 -13.02 -71.96 11.25
C LEU A 6 -12.00 -71.18 12.10
N TRP A 7 -10.87 -70.80 11.51
CA TRP A 7 -9.90 -69.87 12.14
C TRP A 7 -10.32 -68.46 11.88
N ALA A 8 -10.71 -67.70 12.92
CA ALA A 8 -10.93 -66.24 12.88
C ALA A 8 -9.59 -65.58 13.05
N VAL A 9 -9.11 -64.88 12.01
CA VAL A 9 -7.95 -63.98 12.09
C VAL A 9 -8.44 -62.62 12.56
N LEU A 10 -8.12 -62.30 13.80
CA LEU A 10 -8.38 -61.00 14.42
C LEU A 10 -7.25 -60.03 14.00
N ALA A 11 -7.50 -59.18 12.99
CA ALA A 11 -6.58 -58.12 12.58
C ALA A 11 -6.63 -56.99 13.61
N LEU A 12 -5.57 -56.81 14.40
CA LEU A 12 -5.34 -55.66 15.27
C LEU A 12 -5.06 -54.45 14.39
N LEU A 13 -6.05 -53.57 14.19
CA LEU A 13 -5.87 -52.24 13.65
C LEU A 13 -5.27 -51.34 14.74
N CYS A 14 -3.96 -51.12 14.73
CA CYS A 14 -3.31 -50.09 15.48
C CYS A 14 -3.64 -48.75 14.82
N PRO A 15 -4.23 -47.76 15.52
CA PRO A 15 -4.38 -46.39 14.98
C PRO A 15 -3.00 -45.74 14.93
N VAL A 16 -2.46 -45.52 13.72
CA VAL A 16 -1.30 -44.67 13.50
C VAL A 16 -1.76 -43.22 13.77
N ALA A 17 -1.38 -42.68 14.90
CA ALA A 17 -1.54 -41.27 15.19
C ALA A 17 -0.62 -40.48 14.25
N LEU A 18 -1.20 -39.82 13.24
CA LEU A 18 -0.50 -38.84 12.44
C LEU A 18 -0.09 -37.70 13.37
N PRO A 19 1.19 -37.26 13.39
CA PRO A 19 1.58 -36.10 14.14
C PRO A 19 0.81 -34.89 13.59
N ALA A 20 0.07 -34.18 14.47
CA ALA A 20 -0.56 -32.93 14.14
C ALA A 20 0.55 -31.98 13.63
N ALA A 21 0.37 -31.44 12.44
CA ALA A 21 1.24 -30.40 11.94
C ALA A 21 1.29 -29.27 12.97
N PRO A 22 2.47 -28.68 13.27
CA PRO A 22 2.54 -27.57 14.20
C PRO A 22 1.68 -26.44 13.63
N GLU A 23 0.61 -26.12 14.32
CA GLU A 23 -0.21 -24.92 14.12
C GLU A 23 0.69 -23.74 14.43
N VAL A 24 1.30 -23.15 13.39
CA VAL A 24 2.11 -21.94 13.51
C VAL A 24 1.14 -20.81 13.82
N ALA A 25 0.82 -20.66 15.09
CA ALA A 25 0.12 -19.49 15.60
C ALA A 25 0.97 -18.27 15.30
N SER A 26 0.62 -17.57 14.24
CA SER A 26 1.11 -16.23 13.95
C SER A 26 0.39 -15.29 14.91
N GLU A 27 0.91 -15.09 16.10
CA GLU A 27 0.51 -13.97 16.95
C GLU A 27 0.98 -12.66 16.31
N SER A 28 0.29 -12.20 15.27
CA SER A 28 0.35 -10.80 14.87
C SER A 28 -0.39 -10.01 15.95
N LEU A 29 0.32 -9.07 16.59
CA LEU A 29 -0.30 -8.18 17.57
C LEU A 29 -1.54 -7.52 16.94
N PRO A 30 -2.72 -7.61 17.56
CA PRO A 30 -3.93 -7.04 17.03
C PRO A 30 -3.74 -5.52 16.89
N VAL A 31 -4.10 -4.98 15.71
CA VAL A 31 -4.11 -3.53 15.51
C VAL A 31 -5.23 -2.94 16.34
N ASP A 32 -4.91 -1.93 17.14
CA ASP A 32 -5.92 -1.20 17.92
C ASP A 32 -6.82 -0.42 16.95
N ASN A 33 -8.11 -0.71 16.97
CA ASN A 33 -9.11 -0.03 16.13
C ASN A 33 -9.11 1.50 16.34
N SER A 34 -8.67 1.99 17.52
CA SER A 34 -8.53 3.43 17.78
C SER A 34 -7.45 4.12 16.95
N SER A 35 -6.58 3.33 16.28
CA SER A 35 -5.56 3.82 15.34
C SER A 35 -6.12 4.08 13.93
N LEU A 36 -7.37 3.69 13.68
CA LEU A 36 -8.01 3.70 12.37
C LEU A 36 -9.28 4.55 12.40
N VAL A 37 -9.54 5.22 11.31
CA VAL A 37 -10.73 6.06 11.12
C VAL A 37 -11.37 5.69 9.79
N ARG A 38 -12.69 5.49 9.78
CA ARG A 38 -13.45 5.37 8.53
C ARG A 38 -13.54 6.74 7.88
N VAL A 39 -13.22 6.81 6.61
CA VAL A 39 -13.26 8.04 5.82
C VAL A 39 -14.28 7.88 4.71
N ASN A 40 -15.30 8.72 4.72
CA ASN A 40 -16.34 8.81 3.70
C ASN A 40 -16.12 10.11 2.92
N SER A 41 -15.74 10.01 1.64
CA SER A 41 -15.51 11.17 0.78
C SER A 41 -16.60 11.26 -0.29
N THR A 42 -17.28 12.39 -0.37
CA THR A 42 -18.17 12.73 -1.48
C THR A 42 -17.36 13.44 -2.54
N ASN A 43 -17.31 12.89 -3.74
CA ASN A 43 -16.44 13.34 -4.83
C ASN A 43 -17.30 13.77 -6.02
N GLN A 44 -16.97 14.91 -6.64
CA GLN A 44 -17.71 15.47 -7.76
C GLN A 44 -16.77 16.11 -8.77
N PRO A 45 -16.24 15.35 -9.75
CA PRO A 45 -15.34 15.86 -10.77
C PRO A 45 -16.06 16.72 -11.79
N TYR A 46 -15.30 17.60 -12.45
CA TYR A 46 -15.79 18.33 -13.62
C TYR A 46 -15.93 17.40 -14.84
N ASP A 47 -16.83 17.75 -15.76
CA ASP A 47 -16.92 17.09 -17.05
C ASP A 47 -15.84 17.66 -17.99
N PHE A 48 -14.93 16.82 -18.50
CA PHE A 48 -13.85 17.26 -19.39
C PHE A 48 -14.36 17.81 -20.73
N PHE A 49 -15.49 17.34 -21.20
CA PHE A 49 -16.09 17.83 -22.46
C PHE A 49 -16.94 19.08 -22.25
N ARG A 50 -17.39 19.31 -21.04
CA ARG A 50 -18.17 20.48 -20.63
C ARG A 50 -17.62 21.03 -19.30
N PRO A 51 -16.46 21.70 -19.32
CA PRO A 51 -15.72 22.05 -18.10
C PRO A 51 -16.45 23.00 -17.15
N TRP A 52 -17.52 23.62 -17.58
CA TRP A 52 -18.43 24.42 -16.75
C TRP A 52 -19.45 23.58 -15.98
N MET A 53 -19.54 22.27 -16.25
CA MET A 53 -20.45 21.33 -15.60
C MET A 53 -19.69 20.35 -14.73
N LYS A 54 -20.29 20.01 -13.59
CA LYS A 54 -19.84 18.89 -12.75
C LYS A 54 -20.66 17.64 -13.06
N LYS A 55 -20.02 16.49 -12.95
CA LYS A 55 -20.68 15.18 -13.02
C LYS A 55 -21.51 14.95 -11.76
N ALA A 56 -22.38 13.91 -11.76
CA ALA A 56 -23.08 13.50 -10.55
C ALA A 56 -22.07 13.17 -9.42
N PRO A 57 -22.37 13.56 -8.17
CA PRO A 57 -21.53 13.20 -7.04
C PRO A 57 -21.59 11.69 -6.78
N TYR A 58 -20.49 11.14 -6.28
CA TYR A 58 -20.38 9.75 -5.86
C TYR A 58 -19.56 9.64 -4.59
N MET A 59 -19.75 8.54 -3.84
CA MET A 59 -19.06 8.31 -2.59
C MET A 59 -17.87 7.37 -2.77
N ARG A 60 -16.78 7.69 -2.10
CA ARG A 60 -15.64 6.80 -1.88
C ARG A 60 -15.45 6.58 -0.38
N ARG A 61 -15.00 5.39 -0.03
CA ARG A 61 -14.76 5.00 1.37
C ARG A 61 -13.37 4.42 1.52
N GLY A 62 -12.80 4.54 2.72
CA GLY A 62 -11.51 3.95 3.04
C GLY A 62 -11.22 3.97 4.54
N LEU A 63 -10.13 3.34 4.93
CA LEU A 63 -9.59 3.37 6.30
C LEU A 63 -8.41 4.31 6.38
N GLY A 64 -8.60 5.49 6.98
CA GLY A 64 -7.52 6.40 7.30
C GLY A 64 -6.73 5.91 8.52
N VAL A 65 -5.43 6.18 8.53
CA VAL A 65 -4.50 5.85 9.62
C VAL A 65 -4.20 7.09 10.43
N VAL A 66 -4.42 7.02 11.75
CA VAL A 66 -4.08 8.12 12.67
C VAL A 66 -2.58 8.18 12.89
N LEU A 67 -1.99 9.36 12.67
CA LEU A 67 -0.57 9.65 12.86
C LEU A 67 -0.32 10.38 14.18
N ALA A 68 0.97 10.43 14.59
CA ALA A 68 1.39 11.01 15.87
C ALA A 68 1.04 12.51 16.01
N ASP A 69 0.98 13.24 14.90
CA ASP A 69 0.62 14.67 14.84
C ASP A 69 -0.90 14.93 14.75
N ARG A 70 -1.71 13.88 15.00
CA ARG A 70 -3.18 13.91 14.94
C ARG A 70 -3.75 14.23 13.56
N HIS A 71 -2.97 14.02 12.50
CA HIS A 71 -3.47 13.94 11.14
C HIS A 71 -3.87 12.51 10.80
N ILE A 72 -4.69 12.37 9.78
CA ILE A 72 -5.13 11.09 9.25
C ILE A 72 -4.55 10.93 7.86
N LEU A 73 -3.75 9.87 7.69
CA LEU A 73 -3.15 9.52 6.42
C LEU A 73 -4.13 8.70 5.58
N VAL A 74 -4.32 9.12 4.34
CA VAL A 74 -5.15 8.43 3.35
C VAL A 74 -4.47 8.44 1.97
N THR A 75 -5.03 7.71 1.00
CA THR A 75 -4.61 7.86 -0.40
C THR A 75 -5.21 9.13 -1.01
N ALA A 76 -4.45 9.82 -1.88
CA ALA A 76 -4.92 11.01 -2.60
C ALA A 76 -6.13 10.69 -3.49
N GLU A 77 -6.19 9.48 -4.03
CA GLU A 77 -7.31 9.00 -4.82
C GLU A 77 -8.64 9.05 -4.06
N LEU A 78 -8.64 8.74 -2.76
CA LEU A 78 -9.85 8.80 -1.93
C LEU A 78 -10.48 10.19 -1.92
N VAL A 79 -9.65 11.23 -1.84
CA VAL A 79 -10.08 12.62 -1.68
C VAL A 79 -10.06 13.44 -2.97
N ALA A 80 -9.70 12.82 -4.11
CA ALA A 80 -9.65 13.52 -5.39
C ALA A 80 -11.02 14.08 -5.78
N ASN A 81 -11.06 15.40 -6.08
CA ASN A 81 -12.32 16.14 -6.38
C ASN A 81 -13.37 16.04 -5.27
N HIS A 82 -12.97 15.95 -4.02
CA HIS A 82 -13.91 15.92 -2.90
C HIS A 82 -14.71 17.22 -2.80
N THR A 83 -15.94 17.12 -2.35
CA THR A 83 -16.82 18.24 -1.96
C THR A 83 -17.12 18.19 -0.47
N TYR A 84 -17.04 17.01 0.13
CA TYR A 84 -17.27 16.78 1.55
C TYR A 84 -16.48 15.54 2.01
N ILE A 85 -15.87 15.61 3.19
CA ILE A 85 -15.19 14.49 3.83
C ILE A 85 -15.73 14.34 5.24
N GLU A 86 -16.26 13.16 5.54
CA GLU A 86 -16.73 12.75 6.86
C GLU A 86 -15.79 11.68 7.43
N LEU A 87 -15.40 11.86 8.67
CA LEU A 87 -14.68 10.89 9.46
C LEU A 87 -15.64 10.22 10.43
N GLU A 88 -15.49 8.92 10.60
CA GLU A 88 -16.25 8.12 11.57
C GLU A 88 -15.28 7.21 12.34
N LYS A 89 -15.37 7.19 13.67
CA LYS A 89 -14.55 6.31 14.50
C LYS A 89 -14.86 4.85 14.18
N ALA A 90 -13.82 4.01 14.13
CA ALA A 90 -13.99 2.59 13.83
C ALA A 90 -14.73 1.82 14.96
N ASP A 91 -14.66 2.33 16.19
CA ASP A 91 -15.21 1.71 17.41
C ASP A 91 -16.51 2.34 17.90
N SER A 92 -16.95 3.44 17.30
CA SER A 92 -18.18 4.15 17.68
C SER A 92 -18.80 4.84 16.48
N ALA A 93 -20.04 5.31 16.64
CA ALA A 93 -20.75 6.06 15.61
C ALA A 93 -20.42 7.57 15.63
N GLU A 94 -19.39 8.01 16.38
CA GLU A 94 -19.00 9.40 16.44
C GLU A 94 -18.43 9.86 15.11
N LYS A 95 -18.92 10.99 14.61
CA LYS A 95 -18.57 11.55 13.30
C LYS A 95 -18.10 12.99 13.42
N THR A 96 -17.21 13.37 12.49
CA THR A 96 -16.79 14.76 12.30
C THR A 96 -16.45 15.03 10.84
N GLN A 97 -16.54 16.27 10.42
CA GLN A 97 -16.03 16.70 9.12
C GLN A 97 -14.51 16.80 9.17
N ALA A 98 -13.86 16.63 8.01
CA ALA A 98 -12.44 16.85 7.86
C ALA A 98 -12.12 17.74 6.67
N GLU A 99 -10.93 18.35 6.72
CA GLU A 99 -10.32 19.07 5.62
C GLU A 99 -9.05 18.38 5.14
N VAL A 100 -8.70 18.60 3.87
CA VAL A 100 -7.43 18.14 3.30
C VAL A 100 -6.36 19.19 3.63
N VAL A 101 -5.32 18.78 4.36
CA VAL A 101 -4.19 19.64 4.72
C VAL A 101 -3.13 19.67 3.62
N VAL A 102 -2.75 18.47 3.15
CA VAL A 102 -1.79 18.29 2.05
C VAL A 102 -2.27 17.13 1.19
N VAL A 103 -2.15 17.26 -0.12
CA VAL A 103 -2.39 16.18 -1.07
C VAL A 103 -1.28 16.14 -2.10
N ASP A 104 -0.75 14.96 -2.34
CA ASP A 104 0.23 14.69 -3.39
C ASP A 104 -0.26 13.54 -4.26
N TYR A 105 -0.64 13.87 -5.49
CA TYR A 105 -1.12 12.88 -6.46
C TYR A 105 0.02 12.05 -7.07
N GLU A 106 1.27 12.54 -7.05
CA GLU A 106 2.42 11.81 -7.56
C GLU A 106 2.70 10.54 -6.75
N CYS A 107 2.71 10.67 -5.42
CA CYS A 107 2.88 9.53 -4.53
C CYS A 107 1.56 8.92 -4.03
N ASN A 108 0.41 9.45 -4.48
CA ASN A 108 -0.95 9.02 -4.08
C ASN A 108 -1.19 9.07 -2.56
N LEU A 109 -0.76 10.15 -1.89
CA LEU A 109 -0.93 10.34 -0.45
C LEU A 109 -1.63 11.65 -0.14
N ALA A 110 -2.41 11.68 0.95
CA ALA A 110 -3.04 12.89 1.47
C ALA A 110 -3.12 12.85 3.00
N LEU A 111 -3.08 14.03 3.61
CA LEU A 111 -3.30 14.24 5.04
C LEU A 111 -4.63 14.95 5.26
N LEU A 112 -5.41 14.41 6.19
CA LEU A 112 -6.66 15.00 6.65
C LEU A 112 -6.51 15.49 8.08
N ARG A 113 -7.22 16.59 8.39
CA ARG A 113 -7.37 17.12 9.73
C ARG A 113 -8.85 17.13 10.10
N PRO A 114 -9.26 16.54 11.24
CA PRO A 114 -10.62 16.64 11.73
C PRO A 114 -10.95 18.07 12.11
N MET A 115 -12.15 18.54 11.80
CA MET A 115 -12.63 19.87 12.22
C MET A 115 -12.84 19.95 13.73
N ASN A 116 -13.19 18.84 14.36
CA ASN A 116 -13.21 18.72 15.82
C ASN A 116 -11.89 18.09 16.31
N PRO A 117 -10.98 18.84 16.98
CA PRO A 117 -9.71 18.32 17.49
C PRO A 117 -9.88 17.19 18.53
N GLU A 118 -10.98 17.20 19.31
CA GLU A 118 -11.26 16.20 20.32
C GLU A 118 -11.63 14.82 19.73
N PHE A 119 -11.99 14.78 18.46
CA PHE A 119 -12.33 13.54 17.76
C PHE A 119 -11.21 12.49 17.87
N LEU A 120 -9.95 12.90 17.83
CA LEU A 120 -8.79 12.01 17.95
C LEU A 120 -8.16 11.99 19.36
N ALA A 121 -8.82 12.53 20.40
CA ALA A 121 -8.22 12.64 21.74
C ALA A 121 -7.78 11.30 22.32
N LYS A 122 -8.56 10.23 22.08
CA LYS A 122 -8.29 8.86 22.58
C LYS A 122 -7.61 7.96 21.54
N ALA A 123 -7.34 8.46 20.33
CA ALA A 123 -6.73 7.67 19.28
C ALA A 123 -5.28 7.30 19.63
N ARG A 124 -4.88 6.09 19.25
CA ARG A 124 -3.51 5.57 19.38
C ARG A 124 -2.82 5.60 18.03
N PRO A 125 -1.91 6.56 17.76
CA PRO A 125 -1.27 6.69 16.47
C PRO A 125 -0.44 5.49 16.10
N LEU A 126 -0.51 5.04 14.84
CA LEU A 126 0.40 4.03 14.31
C LEU A 126 1.77 4.66 13.99
N LYS A 127 2.82 3.96 14.38
CA LYS A 127 4.19 4.30 13.97
C LYS A 127 4.48 3.67 12.60
N LEU A 128 5.31 4.35 11.80
CA LEU A 128 5.79 3.78 10.55
C LEU A 128 6.72 2.60 10.79
N ASP A 129 6.62 1.60 9.95
CA ASP A 129 7.56 0.49 9.92
C ASP A 129 8.81 0.89 9.11
N SER A 130 10.00 0.59 9.63
CA SER A 130 11.26 1.02 9.03
C SER A 130 12.14 -0.10 8.48
N GLY A 131 11.73 -1.35 8.56
CA GLY A 131 12.65 -2.47 8.34
C GLY A 131 12.09 -3.68 7.59
N ALA A 132 11.11 -3.50 6.70
CA ALA A 132 10.47 -4.58 5.96
C ALA A 132 11.42 -5.26 4.96
N ARG A 133 11.34 -6.59 4.88
CA ARG A 133 12.13 -7.45 3.99
C ARG A 133 11.22 -8.38 3.19
N VAL A 134 11.73 -8.89 2.08
CA VAL A 134 11.06 -9.96 1.34
C VAL A 134 10.94 -11.19 2.23
N GLY A 135 9.75 -11.80 2.26
CA GLY A 135 9.40 -12.92 3.12
C GLY A 135 8.69 -12.51 4.43
N ASP A 136 8.72 -11.24 4.82
CA ASP A 136 8.02 -10.79 6.03
C ASP A 136 6.51 -10.91 5.88
N ARG A 137 5.85 -11.27 6.98
CA ARG A 137 4.39 -11.34 7.08
C ARG A 137 3.82 -9.97 7.43
N ALA A 138 2.65 -9.68 6.90
CA ALA A 138 1.89 -8.47 7.14
C ALA A 138 0.40 -8.78 7.24
N LEU A 139 -0.39 -7.83 7.71
CA LEU A 139 -1.85 -7.85 7.69
C LEU A 139 -2.36 -6.71 6.84
N ILE A 140 -3.30 -6.97 5.95
CA ILE A 140 -4.03 -5.96 5.20
C ILE A 140 -5.38 -5.74 5.88
N LEU A 141 -5.69 -4.48 6.18
CA LEU A 141 -6.87 -4.08 6.94
C LEU A 141 -7.93 -3.53 5.99
N GLN A 142 -9.05 -4.24 5.83
CA GLN A 142 -10.14 -3.84 4.94
C GLN A 142 -11.39 -3.47 5.75
N LEU A 143 -12.03 -2.35 5.38
CA LEU A 143 -13.34 -1.98 5.93
C LEU A 143 -14.44 -2.79 5.26
N GLU A 144 -15.19 -3.53 6.05
CA GLU A 144 -16.36 -4.26 5.60
C GLU A 144 -17.59 -3.35 5.47
N SER A 145 -18.57 -3.78 4.67
CA SER A 145 -19.86 -3.07 4.51
C SER A 145 -20.64 -2.94 5.82
N ASN A 146 -20.50 -3.92 6.72
CA ASN A 146 -21.07 -3.91 8.08
C ASN A 146 -20.31 -2.99 9.05
N GLY A 147 -19.22 -2.35 8.59
CA GLY A 147 -18.37 -1.49 9.40
C GLY A 147 -17.29 -2.20 10.21
N LEU A 148 -17.16 -3.51 10.12
CA LEU A 148 -16.08 -4.25 10.76
C LEU A 148 -14.79 -4.12 9.94
N ILE A 149 -13.65 -4.30 10.62
CA ILE A 149 -12.33 -4.31 9.99
C ILE A 149 -11.90 -5.76 9.82
N ALA A 150 -11.86 -6.23 8.57
CA ALA A 150 -11.32 -7.53 8.23
C ALA A 150 -9.79 -7.44 8.15
N GLN A 151 -9.12 -8.47 8.68
CA GLN A 151 -7.65 -8.60 8.64
C GLN A 151 -7.30 -9.76 7.74
N THR A 152 -6.57 -9.49 6.66
CA THR A 152 -6.15 -10.51 5.70
C THR A 152 -4.63 -10.70 5.80
N PRO A 153 -4.15 -11.93 6.09
CA PRO A 153 -2.72 -12.22 6.08
C PRO A 153 -2.12 -12.01 4.69
N ALA A 154 -0.93 -11.43 4.65
CA ALA A 154 -0.18 -11.17 3.45
C ALA A 154 1.32 -11.43 3.66
N THR A 155 2.07 -11.64 2.58
CA THR A 155 3.52 -11.82 2.63
C THR A 155 4.18 -10.90 1.60
N ILE A 156 5.24 -10.21 1.98
CA ILE A 156 6.04 -9.37 1.07
C ILE A 156 6.80 -10.29 0.11
N THR A 157 6.44 -10.28 -1.16
CA THR A 157 7.08 -11.10 -2.20
C THR A 157 8.20 -10.39 -2.93
N THR A 158 8.08 -9.05 -3.07
CA THR A 158 9.06 -8.26 -3.83
C THR A 158 9.14 -6.84 -3.28
N ILE A 159 10.34 -6.29 -3.25
CA ILE A 159 10.61 -4.87 -3.01
C ILE A 159 11.22 -4.33 -4.29
N THR A 160 10.57 -3.38 -4.94
CA THR A 160 10.97 -2.89 -6.25
C THR A 160 10.53 -1.44 -6.47
N VAL A 161 10.93 -0.84 -7.59
CA VAL A 161 10.47 0.48 -8.04
C VAL A 161 9.46 0.26 -9.16
N THR A 162 8.25 0.85 -9.00
CA THR A 162 7.18 0.76 -10.01
C THR A 162 6.55 2.12 -10.26
N ASN A 163 5.87 2.26 -11.40
CA ASN A 163 5.10 3.45 -11.69
C ASN A 163 3.84 3.52 -10.81
N TYR A 164 3.65 4.63 -10.14
CA TYR A 164 2.44 4.90 -9.37
C TYR A 164 1.27 5.26 -10.28
N PRO A 165 0.03 4.89 -9.91
CA PRO A 165 -1.10 4.92 -10.84
C PRO A 165 -1.56 6.34 -11.25
N MET A 166 -1.39 7.35 -10.39
CA MET A 166 -1.95 8.69 -10.62
C MET A 166 -1.10 9.52 -11.59
N ASP A 167 0.21 9.55 -11.44
CA ASP A 167 1.12 10.41 -12.23
C ASP A 167 2.27 9.65 -12.91
N ARG A 168 2.29 8.32 -12.81
CA ARG A 168 3.35 7.46 -13.37
C ARG A 168 4.77 7.75 -12.81
N LEU A 169 4.88 8.46 -11.70
CA LEU A 169 6.15 8.60 -11.00
C LEU A 169 6.60 7.23 -10.50
N SER A 170 7.88 6.90 -10.74
CA SER A 170 8.46 5.62 -10.30
C SER A 170 9.01 5.75 -8.90
N LEU A 171 8.37 5.12 -7.93
CA LEU A 171 8.77 5.11 -6.53
C LEU A 171 8.89 3.68 -5.99
N LEU A 172 9.52 3.57 -4.82
CA LEU A 172 9.61 2.32 -4.09
C LEU A 172 8.21 1.74 -3.84
N THR A 173 8.06 0.44 -4.04
CA THR A 173 6.81 -0.29 -3.89
C THR A 173 7.08 -1.63 -3.22
N TYR A 174 6.26 -1.99 -2.24
CA TYR A 174 6.23 -3.35 -1.70
C TYR A 174 5.10 -4.12 -2.40
N ARG A 175 5.44 -5.26 -2.98
CA ARG A 175 4.44 -6.19 -3.52
C ARG A 175 4.20 -7.30 -2.54
N LEU A 176 2.92 -7.49 -2.18
CA LEU A 176 2.48 -8.50 -1.26
C LEU A 176 1.63 -9.54 -2.00
N SER A 177 1.78 -10.81 -1.62
CA SER A 177 0.80 -11.85 -1.94
C SER A 177 -0.28 -11.83 -0.87
N ALA A 178 -1.54 -11.63 -1.26
CA ALA A 178 -2.67 -11.54 -0.36
C ALA A 178 -3.99 -11.96 -1.04
N PRO A 179 -4.74 -12.91 -0.48
CA PRO A 179 -6.05 -13.32 -1.02
C PRO A 179 -7.15 -12.32 -0.59
N LEU A 180 -7.08 -11.08 -1.07
CA LEU A 180 -8.07 -10.07 -0.75
C LEU A 180 -9.40 -10.39 -1.44
N GLN A 181 -10.47 -10.25 -0.70
CA GLN A 181 -11.79 -10.18 -1.33
C GLN A 181 -11.92 -8.82 -2.02
N ASN A 182 -12.27 -8.84 -3.31
CA ASN A 182 -12.55 -7.60 -4.03
C ASN A 182 -13.78 -6.95 -3.40
N ARG A 183 -13.59 -5.80 -2.76
CA ARG A 183 -14.67 -5.04 -2.13
C ARG A 183 -14.77 -3.72 -2.85
N GLU A 184 -15.88 -3.54 -3.54
CA GLU A 184 -16.18 -2.29 -4.20
C GLU A 184 -16.11 -1.13 -3.20
N GLY A 185 -15.37 -0.07 -3.54
CA GLY A 185 -15.37 1.18 -2.80
C GLY A 185 -14.35 1.32 -1.66
N SER A 186 -13.40 0.41 -1.51
CA SER A 186 -12.32 0.57 -0.52
C SER A 186 -11.07 1.19 -1.17
N PHE A 187 -10.91 2.52 -1.07
CA PHE A 187 -9.85 3.27 -1.74
C PHE A 187 -8.57 3.42 -0.91
N THR A 188 -8.67 3.47 0.41
CA THR A 188 -7.52 3.46 1.30
C THR A 188 -7.56 2.19 2.14
N ILE A 189 -6.54 1.35 1.99
CA ILE A 189 -6.42 0.05 2.66
C ILE A 189 -5.03 0.00 3.32
N PRO A 190 -4.94 0.12 4.66
CA PRO A 190 -3.67 0.02 5.37
C PRO A 190 -3.13 -1.42 5.36
N ALA A 191 -1.81 -1.53 5.20
CA ALA A 191 -1.04 -2.74 5.49
C ALA A 191 -0.21 -2.51 6.74
N VAL A 192 -0.20 -3.46 7.68
CA VAL A 192 0.50 -3.36 8.95
C VAL A 192 1.39 -4.57 9.19
N ARG A 193 2.50 -4.36 9.91
CA ARG A 193 3.42 -5.39 10.36
C ARG A 193 3.81 -5.09 11.80
N ASP A 194 3.67 -6.07 12.69
CA ASP A 194 4.04 -5.95 14.11
C ASP A 194 3.45 -4.70 14.79
N GLY A 195 2.18 -4.39 14.51
CA GLY A 195 1.49 -3.22 15.03
C GLY A 195 1.99 -1.87 14.49
N ARG A 196 2.76 -1.87 13.39
CA ARG A 196 3.27 -0.66 12.71
C ARG A 196 2.72 -0.55 11.29
N LEU A 197 2.58 0.67 10.79
CA LEU A 197 2.14 0.93 9.43
C LEU A 197 3.25 0.54 8.43
N LEU A 198 3.06 -0.55 7.71
CA LEU A 198 3.91 -0.99 6.61
C LEU A 198 3.72 -0.08 5.37
N GLY A 199 2.47 0.33 5.13
CA GLY A 199 2.12 1.20 4.02
C GLY A 199 0.63 1.24 3.72
N LEU A 200 0.27 1.89 2.60
CA LEU A 200 -1.09 1.95 2.06
C LEU A 200 -1.16 1.24 0.72
N LEU A 201 -2.17 0.40 0.53
CA LEU A 201 -2.42 -0.29 -0.74
C LEU A 201 -2.78 0.73 -1.81
N MET A 202 -2.15 0.62 -2.99
CA MET A 202 -2.44 1.47 -4.15
C MET A 202 -3.01 0.71 -5.35
N ARG A 203 -2.77 -0.60 -5.42
CA ARG A 203 -3.24 -1.45 -6.52
C ARG A 203 -3.41 -2.88 -6.03
N TYR A 204 -4.44 -3.54 -6.53
CA TYR A 204 -4.66 -4.97 -6.30
C TYR A 204 -4.99 -5.67 -7.61
N ASP A 205 -4.34 -6.79 -7.86
CA ASP A 205 -4.67 -7.71 -8.95
C ASP A 205 -5.27 -8.99 -8.38
N GLY A 206 -6.58 -9.15 -8.55
CA GLY A 206 -7.31 -10.30 -8.04
C GLY A 206 -6.98 -11.62 -8.74
N ARG A 207 -6.43 -11.58 -9.98
CA ARG A 207 -6.04 -12.81 -10.70
C ARG A 207 -4.78 -13.42 -10.12
N SER A 208 -3.78 -12.58 -9.88
CA SER A 208 -2.50 -12.99 -9.29
C SER A 208 -2.49 -12.92 -7.76
N GLN A 209 -3.57 -12.43 -7.15
CA GLN A 209 -3.68 -12.15 -5.71
C GLN A 209 -2.50 -11.33 -5.17
N THR A 210 -2.09 -10.31 -5.94
CA THR A 210 -0.99 -9.44 -5.58
C THR A 210 -1.46 -8.02 -5.28
N ALA A 211 -0.90 -7.45 -4.22
CA ALA A 211 -1.16 -6.09 -3.75
C ALA A 211 0.11 -5.25 -3.84
N ASP A 212 0.07 -4.13 -4.57
CA ASP A 212 1.14 -3.15 -4.56
C ASP A 212 0.84 -2.10 -3.48
N VAL A 213 1.81 -1.83 -2.63
CA VAL A 213 1.70 -0.98 -1.44
C VAL A 213 2.68 0.18 -1.53
N ILE A 214 2.20 1.40 -1.23
CA ILE A 214 3.02 2.59 -0.98
C ILE A 214 3.72 2.39 0.36
N PRO A 215 5.04 2.17 0.41
CA PRO A 215 5.68 1.71 1.64
C PRO A 215 6.00 2.84 2.61
N ALA A 216 6.24 2.49 3.85
CA ALA A 216 6.56 3.42 4.93
C ALA A 216 7.71 4.41 4.61
N PRO A 217 8.80 4.05 3.89
CA PRO A 217 9.82 5.04 3.50
C PRO A 217 9.30 6.16 2.60
N VAL A 218 8.40 5.86 1.66
CA VAL A 218 7.75 6.87 0.79
C VAL A 218 6.82 7.75 1.62
N ILE A 219 6.03 7.13 2.51
CA ILE A 219 5.16 7.85 3.45
C ILE A 219 6.00 8.77 4.36
N ALA A 220 7.13 8.30 4.89
CA ALA A 220 8.02 9.10 5.75
C ALA A 220 8.55 10.34 5.02
N HIS A 221 8.93 10.21 3.74
CA HIS A 221 9.36 11.35 2.91
C HIS A 221 8.21 12.35 2.71
N PHE A 222 7.04 11.88 2.31
CA PHE A 222 5.84 12.72 2.19
C PHE A 222 5.52 13.48 3.48
N LEU A 223 5.54 12.81 4.64
CA LEU A 223 5.27 13.42 5.95
C LEU A 223 6.34 14.44 6.37
N LYS A 224 7.60 14.22 5.99
CA LYS A 224 8.68 15.18 6.21
C LYS A 224 8.43 16.46 5.43
N ASP A 225 8.09 16.33 4.16
CA ASP A 225 7.87 17.45 3.25
C ASP A 225 6.57 18.21 3.55
N ALA A 226 5.54 17.50 4.03
CA ALA A 226 4.27 18.08 4.44
C ALA A 226 4.38 19.06 5.64
N LYS A 227 5.51 19.06 6.36
CA LYS A 227 5.79 19.99 7.46
C LYS A 227 6.44 21.29 7.01
N LEU A 228 6.86 21.37 5.76
CA LEU A 228 7.49 22.56 5.20
C LEU A 228 6.42 23.57 4.79
N ASP A 229 6.74 24.87 4.90
CA ASP A 229 5.83 25.96 4.51
C ASP A 229 5.38 25.83 3.04
N LYS A 230 6.28 25.33 2.19
CA LYS A 230 5.99 25.03 0.80
C LYS A 230 6.31 23.55 0.55
N TYR A 231 5.29 22.77 0.24
CA TYR A 231 5.43 21.36 -0.10
C TYR A 231 6.24 21.20 -1.42
N PRO A 232 7.44 20.58 -1.42
CA PRO A 232 8.29 20.48 -2.60
C PRO A 232 7.91 19.30 -3.51
N GLY A 233 7.28 18.26 -2.98
CA GLY A 233 7.00 17.01 -3.68
C GLY A 233 8.24 16.14 -3.90
N PHE A 234 8.07 15.06 -4.67
CA PHE A 234 9.15 14.13 -4.96
C PHE A 234 10.08 14.67 -6.05
N PRO A 235 11.42 14.64 -5.85
CA PRO A 235 12.36 15.14 -6.83
C PRO A 235 12.37 14.26 -8.08
N ARG A 236 12.43 14.90 -9.25
CA ARG A 236 12.57 14.23 -10.54
C ARG A 236 13.95 14.53 -11.11
N VAL A 237 14.69 13.49 -11.49
CA VAL A 237 16.02 13.66 -12.09
C VAL A 237 15.92 14.17 -13.54
N GLY A 238 14.80 13.92 -14.20
CA GLY A 238 14.58 14.32 -15.62
C GLY A 238 15.37 13.47 -16.59
N VAL A 239 15.54 12.16 -16.31
CA VAL A 239 16.19 11.19 -17.20
C VAL A 239 15.34 9.93 -17.33
N SER A 240 15.39 9.31 -18.49
CA SER A 240 14.82 7.99 -18.76
C SER A 240 15.93 6.95 -18.77
N PHE A 241 15.65 5.76 -18.27
CA PHE A 241 16.62 4.69 -18.11
C PHE A 241 16.19 3.40 -18.79
N ALA A 242 17.17 2.65 -19.31
CA ALA A 242 17.02 1.25 -19.67
C ALA A 242 17.79 0.35 -18.71
N SER A 243 17.19 -0.79 -18.39
CA SER A 243 17.84 -1.81 -17.55
C SER A 243 19.01 -2.45 -18.32
N THR A 244 20.13 -2.64 -17.63
CA THR A 244 21.31 -3.34 -18.15
C THR A 244 21.32 -4.84 -17.83
N ARG A 245 20.19 -5.41 -17.39
CA ARG A 245 20.10 -6.84 -17.01
C ARG A 245 20.30 -7.80 -18.19
N ASP A 246 19.90 -7.38 -19.41
CA ASP A 246 20.05 -8.19 -20.62
C ASP A 246 21.54 -8.31 -21.02
N PRO A 247 22.10 -9.54 -21.11
CA PRO A 247 23.49 -9.76 -21.50
C PRO A 247 23.82 -9.30 -22.92
N GLN A 248 22.85 -9.34 -23.85
CA GLN A 248 23.07 -8.87 -25.23
C GLN A 248 23.14 -7.35 -25.27
N PHE A 249 22.24 -6.68 -24.53
CA PHE A 249 22.28 -5.22 -24.41
C PHE A 249 23.57 -4.75 -23.77
N ARG A 250 24.05 -5.42 -22.69
CA ARG A 250 25.36 -5.10 -22.08
C ARG A 250 26.51 -5.20 -23.08
N ARG A 251 26.55 -6.26 -23.89
CA ARG A 251 27.57 -6.40 -24.94
C ARG A 251 27.50 -5.27 -25.96
N TYR A 252 26.30 -4.86 -26.35
CA TYR A 252 26.08 -3.78 -27.30
C TYR A 252 26.60 -2.43 -26.77
N ILE A 253 26.38 -2.11 -25.49
CA ILE A 253 26.84 -0.86 -24.85
C ILE A 253 28.26 -0.96 -24.26
N GLY A 254 28.96 -2.09 -24.41
CA GLY A 254 30.34 -2.30 -23.92
C GLY A 254 30.46 -2.49 -22.39
N LEU A 255 29.32 -2.75 -21.67
CA LEU A 255 29.33 -2.96 -20.23
C LEU A 255 29.69 -4.42 -19.90
N ARG A 256 30.82 -4.62 -19.23
CA ARG A 256 31.35 -5.96 -18.89
C ARG A 256 30.68 -6.55 -17.64
N GLU A 257 30.36 -5.72 -16.66
CA GLU A 257 29.80 -6.15 -15.39
C GLU A 257 28.26 -6.07 -15.38
N SER A 258 27.63 -6.83 -14.47
CA SER A 258 26.19 -6.74 -14.23
C SER A 258 25.93 -5.61 -13.24
N GLY A 259 24.94 -4.77 -13.53
CA GLY A 259 24.52 -3.66 -12.67
C GLY A 259 24.45 -2.33 -13.41
N GLY A 260 23.92 -1.32 -12.74
CA GLY A 260 23.73 0.00 -13.30
C GLY A 260 22.52 0.14 -14.23
N VAL A 261 22.31 1.35 -14.72
CA VAL A 261 21.26 1.70 -15.67
C VAL A 261 21.85 2.55 -16.82
N TYR A 262 21.34 2.35 -18.02
CA TYR A 262 21.74 3.11 -19.20
C TYR A 262 20.81 4.31 -19.40
N VAL A 263 21.32 5.51 -19.53
CA VAL A 263 20.55 6.73 -19.77
C VAL A 263 20.09 6.76 -21.23
N THR A 264 18.78 6.62 -21.45
CA THR A 264 18.19 6.62 -22.80
C THR A 264 17.81 8.01 -23.26
N GLU A 265 17.44 8.89 -22.34
CA GLU A 265 17.00 10.25 -22.64
C GLU A 265 17.26 11.17 -21.45
N VAL A 266 17.59 12.43 -21.69
CA VAL A 266 17.75 13.49 -20.69
C VAL A 266 16.83 14.65 -21.07
N ALA A 267 15.99 15.06 -20.14
CA ALA A 267 15.04 16.16 -20.36
C ALA A 267 15.79 17.50 -20.47
N PRO A 268 15.59 18.25 -21.58
CA PRO A 268 16.23 19.57 -21.74
C PRO A 268 15.88 20.53 -20.61
N GLY A 269 16.89 21.25 -20.10
CA GLY A 269 16.74 22.17 -18.96
C GLY A 269 16.48 21.50 -17.61
N GLY A 270 16.40 20.17 -17.58
CA GLY A 270 16.13 19.38 -16.37
C GLY A 270 17.34 19.25 -15.44
N PRO A 271 17.11 18.72 -14.21
CA PRO A 271 18.19 18.52 -13.24
C PRO A 271 19.30 17.59 -13.74
N GLY A 272 18.97 16.52 -14.48
CA GLY A 272 19.94 15.58 -15.06
C GLY A 272 20.87 16.25 -16.06
N GLU A 273 20.34 17.09 -16.96
CA GLU A 273 21.18 17.85 -17.91
C GLU A 273 22.07 18.87 -17.18
N LYS A 274 21.52 19.59 -16.20
CA LYS A 274 22.30 20.52 -15.36
C LYS A 274 23.42 19.83 -14.55
N ALA A 275 23.21 18.58 -14.18
CA ALA A 275 24.21 17.74 -13.54
C ALA A 275 25.23 17.14 -14.52
N GLY A 276 25.08 17.40 -15.84
CA GLY A 276 26.00 16.93 -16.86
C GLY A 276 25.69 15.54 -17.43
N LEU A 277 24.57 14.92 -17.04
CA LEU A 277 24.15 13.64 -17.60
C LEU A 277 23.78 13.78 -19.09
N ARG A 278 24.15 12.76 -19.87
CA ARG A 278 23.89 12.70 -21.31
C ARG A 278 23.28 11.34 -21.68
N ARG A 279 22.56 11.32 -22.77
CA ARG A 279 22.15 10.06 -23.40
C ARG A 279 23.39 9.22 -23.69
N GLY A 280 23.36 7.96 -23.32
CA GLY A 280 24.48 7.04 -23.48
C GLY A 280 25.31 6.82 -22.21
N ASP A 281 25.13 7.65 -21.19
CA ASP A 281 25.81 7.43 -19.91
C ASP A 281 25.31 6.16 -19.23
N ILE A 282 26.21 5.53 -18.49
CA ILE A 282 25.86 4.37 -17.64
C ILE A 282 26.07 4.79 -16.19
N ILE A 283 24.96 4.80 -15.43
CA ILE A 283 25.02 5.06 -13.99
C ILE A 283 25.22 3.73 -13.28
N LEU A 284 26.36 3.57 -12.62
CA LEU A 284 26.71 2.42 -11.80
C LEU A 284 26.28 2.67 -10.35
N SER A 285 25.91 1.61 -9.60
CA SER A 285 25.54 1.69 -8.18
C SER A 285 26.78 1.66 -7.28
#